data_0096df6e9c0bc34aba755a783ce18878
#
_entry.id   0096df6e9c0bc34aba755a783ce18878
#
_cell.length_a   1.000
_cell.length_b   1.000
_cell.length_c   1.000
_cell.angle_alpha   90.00
_cell.angle_beta   90.00
_cell.angle_gamma   90.00
#
_symmetry.space_group_name_H-M   'P 1'
#
loop_
_entity.id
_entity.type
_entity.pdbx_description
1 polymer ?
#
loop_
_entity_poly.entity_id
_entity_poly.type
_entity_poly.pdbx_seq_one_letter_code
_entity_poly.pdbx_strand_id
1 'polypeptide(L)'
;EYDPNRSANIALLLYADGERRYIVAPAKVGVGDTLVSGEDSAIKPGNCLPLRKIPVGSTIHCVELKPGKGAQLARSAGTSLQLVAREGDYATLRLRSGEMRRVLADCRATLGEVSNAEHNLRSLGKAGASRWRGIRPTVRGVAMNPVDHPHGGGEGRTSGGRHPVSPWG
;
A
#
# COMPACT_ATOMS: atom_id res chain seq x y z
N GLU A 1 -0.05 -16.99 5.64
CA GLU A 1 0.07 -16.81 7.09
C GLU A 1 -0.34 -15.41 7.53
N TYR A 2 -0.62 -15.24 8.83
CA TYR A 2 -0.96 -13.95 9.44
C TYR A 2 0.29 -13.28 10.01
N ASP A 3 0.47 -11.98 9.72
CA ASP A 3 1.53 -11.16 10.31
C ASP A 3 0.89 -9.99 11.07
N PRO A 4 1.09 -9.87 12.39
CA PRO A 4 0.51 -8.78 13.19
C PRO A 4 1.08 -7.40 12.85
N ASN A 5 2.24 -7.32 12.18
CA ASN A 5 2.91 -6.06 11.82
C ASN A 5 2.35 -5.41 10.56
N ARG A 6 1.48 -6.09 9.82
CA ARG A 6 0.89 -5.59 8.58
C ARG A 6 -0.56 -5.98 8.41
N SER A 7 -1.28 -5.26 7.57
CA SER A 7 -2.68 -5.57 7.25
C SER A 7 -2.83 -6.70 6.22
N ALA A 8 -1.84 -6.89 5.35
CA ALA A 8 -1.82 -7.96 4.36
C ALA A 8 -1.38 -9.30 4.97
N ASN A 9 -1.83 -10.40 4.38
CA ASN A 9 -1.26 -11.72 4.68
C ASN A 9 0.14 -11.85 4.09
N ILE A 10 0.92 -12.80 4.61
CA ILE A 10 2.23 -13.17 4.08
C ILE A 10 2.21 -14.60 3.52
N ALA A 11 3.06 -14.87 2.55
CA ALA A 11 3.25 -16.18 1.97
C ALA A 11 4.71 -16.62 2.12
N LEU A 12 4.91 -17.85 2.59
CA LEU A 12 6.22 -18.47 2.64
C LEU A 12 6.49 -19.15 1.30
N LEU A 13 7.55 -18.74 0.63
CA LEU A 13 8.03 -19.33 -0.61
C LEU A 13 9.17 -20.30 -0.34
N LEU A 14 9.15 -21.45 -1.00
CA LEU A 14 10.27 -22.35 -1.11
C LEU A 14 10.91 -22.17 -2.49
N TYR A 15 12.14 -21.70 -2.52
CA TYR A 15 12.90 -21.51 -3.76
C TYR A 15 13.50 -22.84 -4.24
N ALA A 16 13.89 -22.90 -5.52
CA ALA A 16 14.46 -24.09 -6.14
C ALA A 16 15.80 -24.53 -5.51
N ASP A 17 16.53 -23.60 -4.92
CA ASP A 17 17.79 -23.84 -4.16
C ASP A 17 17.55 -24.30 -2.71
N GLY A 18 16.28 -24.43 -2.29
CA GLY A 18 15.87 -24.81 -0.94
C GLY A 18 15.76 -23.66 0.04
N GLU A 19 16.09 -22.41 -0.36
CA GLU A 19 15.91 -21.24 0.49
C GLU A 19 14.42 -20.96 0.73
N ARG A 20 14.09 -20.42 1.91
CA ARG A 20 12.72 -20.01 2.26
C ARG A 20 12.68 -18.52 2.53
N ARG A 21 11.74 -17.81 1.87
CA ARG A 21 11.53 -16.37 2.08
C ARG A 21 10.06 -16.04 2.19
N TYR A 22 9.75 -15.05 3.04
CA TYR A 22 8.42 -14.48 3.10
C TYR A 22 8.25 -13.35 2.09
N ILE A 23 7.09 -13.34 1.48
CA ILE A 23 6.61 -12.21 0.65
C ILE A 23 5.27 -11.71 1.16
N VAL A 24 4.88 -10.49 0.76
CA VAL A 24 3.50 -10.04 0.91
C VAL A 24 2.64 -10.89 -0.02
N ALA A 25 1.64 -11.58 0.52
CA ALA A 25 0.83 -12.52 -0.24
C ALA A 25 -0.02 -11.80 -1.30
N PRO A 26 0.11 -12.14 -2.58
CA PRO A 26 -0.79 -11.65 -3.62
C PRO A 26 -2.21 -12.20 -3.42
N ALA A 27 -3.21 -11.48 -3.90
CA ALA A 27 -4.57 -11.99 -3.99
C ALA A 27 -4.66 -13.14 -5.02
N LYS A 28 -5.55 -14.10 -4.79
CA LYS A 28 -5.83 -15.22 -5.68
C LYS A 28 -4.65 -16.21 -5.90
N VAL A 29 -3.68 -16.19 -5.01
CA VAL A 29 -2.58 -17.16 -4.98
C VAL A 29 -2.80 -18.10 -3.81
N GLY A 30 -2.77 -19.41 -4.07
CA GLY A 30 -2.97 -20.47 -3.09
C GLY A 30 -1.70 -21.22 -2.72
N VAL A 31 -1.83 -22.11 -1.74
CA VAL A 31 -0.75 -23.04 -1.38
C VAL A 31 -0.53 -24.03 -2.54
N GLY A 32 0.72 -24.23 -2.92
CA GLY A 32 1.11 -25.09 -4.05
C GLY A 32 1.24 -24.34 -5.39
N ASP A 33 0.88 -23.06 -5.46
CA ASP A 33 1.09 -22.27 -6.66
C ASP A 33 2.59 -21.95 -6.85
N THR A 34 3.03 -22.03 -8.11
CA THR A 34 4.39 -21.63 -8.50
C THR A 34 4.39 -20.17 -8.93
N LEU A 35 5.24 -19.37 -8.29
CA LEU A 35 5.49 -17.97 -8.60
C LEU A 35 6.87 -17.80 -9.23
N VAL A 36 6.97 -16.91 -10.20
CA VAL A 36 8.23 -16.67 -10.93
C VAL A 36 8.59 -15.18 -10.82
N SER A 37 9.87 -14.91 -10.56
CA SER A 37 10.41 -13.55 -10.56
C SER A 37 11.54 -13.46 -11.58
N GLY A 38 11.38 -12.64 -12.61
CA GLY A 38 12.36 -12.47 -13.67
C GLY A 38 11.81 -11.69 -14.85
N GLU A 39 12.66 -11.39 -15.82
CA GLU A 39 12.27 -10.62 -17.02
C GLU A 39 11.35 -11.42 -17.95
N ASP A 40 11.53 -12.72 -18.03
CA ASP A 40 10.78 -13.61 -18.91
C ASP A 40 9.62 -14.34 -18.18
N SER A 41 9.23 -13.83 -17.02
CA SER A 41 8.11 -14.39 -16.27
C SER A 41 6.79 -14.20 -17.04
N ALA A 42 5.92 -15.21 -16.99
CA ALA A 42 4.59 -15.12 -17.56
C ALA A 42 3.75 -14.01 -16.88
N ILE A 43 2.84 -13.40 -17.64
CA ILE A 43 1.90 -12.40 -17.13
C ILE A 43 0.78 -13.10 -16.35
N LYS A 44 1.11 -13.49 -15.11
CA LYS A 44 0.21 -14.20 -14.18
C LYS A 44 0.20 -13.47 -12.83
N PRO A 45 -0.96 -13.36 -12.15
CA PRO A 45 -1.02 -12.80 -10.80
C PRO A 45 -0.01 -13.47 -9.86
N GLY A 46 0.71 -12.66 -9.09
CA GLY A 46 1.76 -13.11 -8.18
C GLY A 46 3.17 -13.16 -8.78
N ASN A 47 3.33 -13.15 -10.10
CA ASN A 47 4.65 -13.07 -10.73
C ASN A 47 5.23 -11.66 -10.67
N CYS A 48 6.55 -11.57 -10.51
CA CYS A 48 7.27 -10.31 -10.38
C CYS A 48 8.13 -10.06 -11.62
N LEU A 49 7.93 -8.89 -12.26
CA LEU A 49 8.63 -8.47 -13.47
C LEU A 49 9.10 -7.01 -13.37
N PRO A 50 10.11 -6.61 -14.15
CA PRO A 50 10.37 -5.19 -14.39
C PRO A 50 9.21 -4.53 -15.13
N LEU A 51 8.90 -3.27 -14.81
CA LEU A 51 7.78 -2.53 -15.40
C LEU A 51 7.85 -2.45 -16.92
N ARG A 52 9.06 -2.49 -17.49
CA ARG A 52 9.26 -2.53 -18.95
C ARG A 52 8.62 -3.75 -19.63
N LYS A 53 8.46 -4.86 -18.91
CA LYS A 53 7.90 -6.12 -19.43
C LYS A 53 6.41 -6.30 -19.10
N ILE A 54 5.85 -5.46 -18.23
CA ILE A 54 4.43 -5.54 -17.84
C ILE A 54 3.57 -4.79 -18.86
N PRO A 55 2.48 -5.37 -19.37
CA PRO A 55 1.57 -4.67 -20.27
C PRO A 55 0.95 -3.41 -19.64
N VAL A 56 0.83 -2.35 -20.43
CA VAL A 56 0.11 -1.13 -20.01
C VAL A 56 -1.35 -1.48 -19.72
N GLY A 57 -1.92 -0.84 -18.70
CA GLY A 57 -3.26 -1.13 -18.19
C GLY A 57 -3.29 -2.21 -17.10
N SER A 58 -2.19 -2.93 -16.88
CA SER A 58 -2.13 -3.98 -15.84
C SER A 58 -2.26 -3.42 -14.44
N THR A 59 -2.93 -4.20 -13.58
CA THR A 59 -2.97 -3.99 -12.13
C THR A 59 -1.73 -4.63 -11.51
N ILE A 60 -1.01 -3.87 -10.69
CA ILE A 60 0.25 -4.26 -10.07
C ILE A 60 0.29 -3.86 -8.59
N HIS A 61 1.15 -4.50 -7.83
CA HIS A 61 1.41 -4.16 -6.42
C HIS A 61 2.88 -4.39 -6.06
N CYS A 62 3.28 -4.09 -4.84
CA CYS A 62 4.65 -4.25 -4.36
C CYS A 62 5.68 -3.65 -5.32
N VAL A 63 5.49 -2.37 -5.70
CA VAL A 63 6.31 -1.69 -6.70
C VAL A 63 7.51 -1.01 -6.06
N GLU A 64 8.66 -1.14 -6.71
CA GLU A 64 9.88 -0.43 -6.34
C GLU A 64 9.83 1.05 -6.76
N LEU A 65 10.49 1.91 -5.98
CA LEU A 65 10.76 3.32 -6.35
C LEU A 65 12.11 3.50 -7.02
N LYS A 66 13.06 2.64 -6.66
CA LYS A 66 14.40 2.56 -7.28
C LYS A 66 14.72 1.11 -7.55
N PRO A 67 15.32 0.76 -8.70
CA PRO A 67 15.67 -0.61 -9.02
C PRO A 67 16.53 -1.24 -7.92
N GLY A 68 16.19 -2.46 -7.50
CA GLY A 68 16.92 -3.23 -6.50
C GLY A 68 16.74 -2.79 -5.04
N LYS A 69 16.00 -1.70 -4.77
CA LYS A 69 15.75 -1.24 -3.38
C LYS A 69 14.68 -2.05 -2.65
N GLY A 70 13.88 -2.82 -3.39
CA GLY A 70 12.75 -3.55 -2.86
C GLY A 70 11.43 -2.78 -2.93
N ALA A 71 10.34 -3.50 -2.73
CA ALA A 71 8.97 -2.98 -2.86
C ALA A 71 8.65 -1.93 -1.82
N GLN A 72 8.12 -0.79 -2.26
CA GLN A 72 7.74 0.34 -1.39
C GLN A 72 6.29 0.79 -1.58
N LEU A 73 5.72 0.66 -2.79
CA LEU A 73 4.35 1.08 -3.10
C LEU A 73 3.39 -0.10 -3.11
N ALA A 74 2.12 0.13 -2.75
CA ALA A 74 1.02 -0.85 -2.75
C ALA A 74 1.36 -2.16 -2.02
N ARG A 75 1.65 -2.07 -0.72
CA ARG A 75 1.99 -3.21 0.13
C ARG A 75 0.92 -3.55 1.16
N SER A 76 -0.02 -2.64 1.42
CA SER A 76 -1.10 -2.83 2.40
C SER A 76 -2.20 -3.73 1.83
N ALA A 77 -3.02 -4.31 2.71
CA ALA A 77 -4.14 -5.18 2.33
C ALA A 77 -5.04 -4.56 1.26
N GLY A 78 -5.34 -5.33 0.22
CA GLY A 78 -6.24 -4.94 -0.86
C GLY A 78 -5.77 -3.74 -1.70
N THR A 79 -4.49 -3.34 -1.60
CA THR A 79 -3.97 -2.24 -2.41
C THR A 79 -3.43 -2.72 -3.76
N SER A 80 -3.59 -1.87 -4.75
CA SER A 80 -3.03 -2.05 -6.08
C SER A 80 -2.78 -0.71 -6.73
N LEU A 81 -1.98 -0.71 -7.78
CA LEU A 81 -1.67 0.41 -8.67
C LEU A 81 -1.99 -0.01 -10.09
N GLN A 82 -2.16 0.96 -10.98
CA GLN A 82 -2.31 0.71 -12.40
C GLN A 82 -1.11 1.26 -13.16
N LEU A 83 -0.53 0.46 -14.04
CA LEU A 83 0.47 0.91 -15.01
C LEU A 83 -0.26 1.61 -16.17
N VAL A 84 -0.15 2.94 -16.23
CA VAL A 84 -0.91 3.75 -17.21
C VAL A 84 -0.17 3.92 -18.52
N ALA A 85 1.14 4.18 -18.47
CA ALA A 85 1.96 4.43 -19.65
C ALA A 85 3.41 4.02 -19.41
N ARG A 86 4.14 3.81 -20.52
CA ARG A 86 5.60 3.68 -20.54
C ARG A 86 6.16 4.58 -21.60
N GLU A 87 7.12 5.38 -21.25
CA GLU A 87 7.76 6.35 -22.15
C GLU A 87 9.27 6.33 -21.91
N GLY A 88 10.01 5.81 -22.86
CA GLY A 88 11.46 5.65 -22.73
C GLY A 88 11.82 4.81 -21.49
N ASP A 89 12.64 5.37 -20.63
CA ASP A 89 13.13 4.72 -19.41
C ASP A 89 12.18 4.86 -18.22
N TYR A 90 11.01 5.46 -18.40
CA TYR A 90 10.06 5.70 -17.32
C TYR A 90 8.73 5.00 -17.54
N ALA A 91 8.13 4.58 -16.41
CA ALA A 91 6.78 4.07 -16.33
C ALA A 91 5.92 5.02 -15.47
N THR A 92 4.73 5.34 -15.94
CA THR A 92 3.75 6.17 -15.22
C THR A 92 2.73 5.28 -14.53
N LEU A 93 2.65 5.43 -13.23
CA LEU A 93 1.77 4.66 -12.35
C LEU A 93 0.66 5.56 -11.82
N ARG A 94 -0.57 5.06 -11.80
CA ARG A 94 -1.68 5.67 -11.07
C ARG A 94 -1.77 5.02 -9.70
N LEU A 95 -1.55 5.81 -8.65
CA LEU A 95 -1.67 5.37 -7.27
C LEU A 95 -3.14 5.24 -6.86
N ARG A 96 -3.40 4.54 -5.74
CA ARG A 96 -4.75 4.40 -5.18
C ARG A 96 -5.37 5.77 -4.81
N SER A 97 -4.55 6.74 -4.44
CA SER A 97 -4.98 8.13 -4.18
C SER A 97 -5.40 8.91 -5.43
N GLY A 98 -5.14 8.37 -6.64
CA GLY A 98 -5.33 9.06 -7.92
C GLY A 98 -4.09 9.79 -8.43
N GLU A 99 -3.05 9.96 -7.60
CA GLU A 99 -1.79 10.58 -8.00
C GLU A 99 -1.13 9.81 -9.15
N MET A 100 -0.63 10.54 -10.13
CA MET A 100 0.19 9.99 -11.21
C MET A 100 1.66 10.14 -10.86
N ARG A 101 2.38 9.02 -10.76
CA ARG A 101 3.78 9.01 -10.38
C ARG A 101 4.64 8.31 -11.43
N ARG A 102 5.78 8.91 -11.78
CA ARG A 102 6.76 8.32 -12.68
C ARG A 102 7.85 7.61 -11.88
N VAL A 103 8.19 6.40 -12.31
CA VAL A 103 9.28 5.58 -11.78
C VAL A 103 10.11 5.03 -12.95
N LEU A 104 11.34 4.58 -12.68
CA LEU A 104 12.16 3.94 -13.70
C LEU A 104 11.51 2.63 -14.18
N ALA A 105 11.55 2.36 -15.46
CA ALA A 105 10.97 1.16 -16.06
C ALA A 105 11.67 -0.15 -15.64
N ASP A 106 12.89 -0.06 -15.10
CA ASP A 106 13.63 -1.17 -14.51
C ASP A 106 13.16 -1.55 -13.10
N CYS A 107 12.36 -0.68 -12.44
CA CYS A 107 11.73 -1.01 -11.18
C CYS A 107 10.86 -2.25 -11.33
N ARG A 108 10.95 -3.16 -10.37
CA ARG A 108 10.13 -4.37 -10.35
C ARG A 108 8.78 -4.12 -9.70
N ALA A 109 7.79 -4.88 -10.16
CA ALA A 109 6.45 -4.90 -9.61
C ALA A 109 5.86 -6.32 -9.68
N THR A 110 4.94 -6.64 -8.79
CA THR A 110 4.21 -7.90 -8.80
C THR A 110 2.85 -7.69 -9.45
N LEU A 111 2.46 -8.61 -10.33
CA LEU A 111 1.15 -8.58 -11.01
C LEU A 111 0.00 -8.89 -10.04
N GLY A 112 -1.10 -8.19 -10.21
CA GLY A 112 -2.30 -8.33 -9.40
C GLY A 112 -2.39 -7.35 -8.23
N GLU A 113 -3.13 -7.71 -7.22
CA GLU A 113 -3.36 -6.91 -6.00
C GLU A 113 -2.93 -7.66 -4.74
N VAL A 114 -2.79 -6.93 -3.65
CA VAL A 114 -2.43 -7.51 -2.33
C VAL A 114 -3.64 -8.24 -1.75
N SER A 115 -3.38 -9.33 -1.05
CA SER A 115 -4.38 -10.13 -0.34
C SER A 115 -5.12 -9.36 0.77
N ASN A 116 -6.17 -10.00 1.34
CA ASN A 116 -6.94 -9.50 2.48
C ASN A 116 -7.66 -8.16 2.19
N ALA A 117 -8.27 -8.03 1.01
CA ALA A 117 -8.96 -6.80 0.59
C ALA A 117 -10.08 -6.36 1.55
N GLU A 118 -10.70 -7.32 2.25
CA GLU A 118 -11.78 -7.09 3.20
C GLU A 118 -11.32 -6.46 4.54
N HIS A 119 -10.01 -6.30 4.74
CA HIS A 119 -9.47 -5.70 5.96
C HIS A 119 -10.08 -4.34 6.31
N ASN A 120 -10.40 -3.53 5.30
CA ASN A 120 -11.02 -2.22 5.47
C ASN A 120 -12.50 -2.26 5.93
N LEU A 121 -13.17 -3.39 5.75
CA LEU A 121 -14.56 -3.57 6.17
C LEU A 121 -14.68 -3.88 7.67
N ARG A 122 -13.57 -4.11 8.32
CA ARG A 122 -13.51 -4.47 9.73
C ARG A 122 -13.90 -3.32 10.63
N SER A 123 -14.94 -3.50 11.45
CA SER A 123 -15.30 -2.60 12.55
C SER A 123 -14.68 -3.07 13.86
N LEU A 124 -14.13 -2.15 14.63
CA LEU A 124 -13.57 -2.45 15.96
C LEU A 124 -14.65 -2.50 17.05
N GLY A 125 -15.84 -1.99 16.81
CA GLY A 125 -16.99 -2.01 17.70
C GLY A 125 -16.89 -1.04 18.88
N LYS A 126 -15.74 -0.92 19.52
CA LYS A 126 -15.55 -0.07 20.71
C LYS A 126 -14.17 0.62 20.73
N ALA A 127 -14.09 1.77 21.40
CA ALA A 127 -12.85 2.54 21.55
C ALA A 127 -11.73 1.74 22.24
N GLY A 128 -12.07 0.87 23.21
CA GLY A 128 -11.11 0.00 23.87
C GLY A 128 -10.37 -0.95 22.93
N ALA A 129 -11.00 -1.41 21.85
CA ALA A 129 -10.35 -2.25 20.86
C ALA A 129 -9.22 -1.52 20.10
N SER A 130 -9.36 -0.20 19.86
CA SER A 130 -8.27 0.64 19.33
C SER A 130 -7.14 0.78 20.35
N ARG A 131 -7.48 0.93 21.63
CA ARG A 131 -6.49 1.01 22.71
C ARG A 131 -5.66 -0.27 22.84
N TRP A 132 -6.28 -1.44 22.68
CA TRP A 132 -5.57 -2.73 22.66
C TRP A 132 -4.52 -2.84 21.55
N ARG A 133 -4.69 -2.06 20.48
CA ARG A 133 -3.73 -1.98 19.35
C ARG A 133 -2.69 -0.88 19.52
N GLY A 134 -2.63 -0.23 20.67
CA GLY A 134 -1.70 0.86 20.96
C GLY A 134 -2.11 2.21 20.35
N ILE A 135 -3.30 2.32 19.75
CA ILE A 135 -3.79 3.57 19.16
C ILE A 135 -4.38 4.44 20.27
N ARG A 136 -3.78 5.61 20.49
CA ARG A 136 -4.28 6.60 21.44
C ARG A 136 -5.44 7.40 20.85
N PRO A 137 -6.35 7.93 21.69
CA PRO A 137 -7.40 8.84 21.24
C PRO A 137 -6.80 10.08 20.56
N THR A 138 -7.45 10.52 19.49
CA THR A 138 -7.07 11.74 18.74
C THR A 138 -8.03 12.86 19.11
N VAL A 139 -7.50 14.01 19.51
CA VAL A 139 -8.28 15.23 19.76
C VAL A 139 -8.33 16.04 18.45
N ARG A 140 -9.52 16.51 18.08
CA ARG A 140 -9.69 17.35 16.89
C ARG A 140 -9.12 18.74 17.15
N GLY A 141 -8.49 19.35 16.14
CA GLY A 141 -7.90 20.70 16.28
C GLY A 141 -8.91 21.78 16.72
N VAL A 142 -10.19 21.66 16.30
CA VAL A 142 -11.25 22.57 16.71
C VAL A 142 -11.57 22.53 18.22
N ALA A 143 -11.19 21.47 18.93
CA ALA A 143 -11.36 21.32 20.37
C ALA A 143 -10.13 21.79 21.17
N MET A 144 -9.11 22.27 20.48
CA MET A 144 -7.86 22.76 21.09
C MET A 144 -7.89 24.27 21.28
N ASN A 145 -6.87 24.80 21.94
CA ASN A 145 -6.65 26.24 22.06
C ASN A 145 -5.93 26.79 20.81
N PRO A 146 -5.99 28.12 20.55
CA PRO A 146 -5.34 28.72 19.40
C PRO A 146 -3.83 28.46 19.31
N VAL A 147 -3.15 28.31 20.46
CA VAL A 147 -1.72 27.99 20.52
C VAL A 147 -1.39 26.59 20.03
N ASP A 148 -2.35 25.66 20.12
CA ASP A 148 -2.13 24.25 19.81
C ASP A 148 -2.51 23.89 18.36
N HIS A 149 -3.44 24.61 17.77
CA HIS A 149 -3.94 24.33 16.44
C HIS A 149 -4.57 25.56 15.77
N PRO A 150 -4.40 25.76 14.44
CA PRO A 150 -5.02 26.87 13.68
C PRO A 150 -6.55 26.91 13.75
N HIS A 151 -7.22 25.79 14.05
CA HIS A 151 -8.67 25.71 14.27
C HIS A 151 -9.08 25.91 15.73
N GLY A 152 -8.14 26.13 16.64
CA GLY A 152 -8.40 26.26 18.06
C GLY A 152 -9.07 27.59 18.44
N GLY A 153 -9.67 27.62 19.64
CA GLY A 153 -10.28 28.80 20.21
C GLY A 153 -11.80 28.87 20.04
N GLY A 154 -12.36 30.00 20.49
CA GLY A 154 -13.79 30.30 20.50
C GLY A 154 -14.46 29.93 21.83
N GLU A 155 -15.75 30.27 21.95
CA GLU A 155 -16.59 29.93 23.09
C GLU A 155 -17.49 28.72 22.77
N GLY A 156 -17.39 27.67 23.60
CA GLY A 156 -18.19 26.48 23.47
C GLY A 156 -17.97 25.75 22.12
N ARG A 157 -19.07 25.40 21.47
CA ARG A 157 -19.02 24.66 20.18
C ARG A 157 -18.87 25.64 19.01
N THR A 158 -17.64 25.93 18.64
CA THR A 158 -17.31 26.83 17.51
C THR A 158 -16.95 26.05 16.24
N SER A 159 -17.00 26.72 15.09
CA SER A 159 -16.48 26.21 13.83
C SER A 159 -14.95 26.38 13.75
N GLY A 160 -14.31 25.72 12.78
CA GLY A 160 -12.85 25.82 12.57
C GLY A 160 -12.34 27.20 12.13
N GLY A 161 -13.23 28.15 11.77
CA GLY A 161 -12.90 29.52 11.41
C GLY A 161 -12.21 29.71 10.06
N ARG A 162 -11.77 28.64 9.40
CA ARG A 162 -11.09 28.60 8.10
C ARG A 162 -11.27 27.25 7.41
N HIS A 163 -10.81 27.13 6.17
CA HIS A 163 -10.77 25.82 5.52
C HIS A 163 -9.88 24.81 6.27
N PRO A 164 -10.15 23.52 6.16
CA PRO A 164 -9.41 22.49 6.90
C PRO A 164 -7.90 22.55 6.62
N VAL A 165 -7.10 22.62 7.68
CA VAL A 165 -5.64 22.62 7.62
C VAL A 165 -5.06 21.67 8.66
N SER A 166 -3.80 21.30 8.47
CA SER A 166 -3.03 20.50 9.43
C SER A 166 -2.65 21.33 10.67
N PRO A 167 -2.12 20.68 11.75
CA PRO A 167 -1.62 21.43 12.92
C PRO A 167 -0.56 22.48 12.59
N TRP A 168 0.11 22.34 11.49
CA TRP A 168 1.15 23.29 11.04
C TRP A 168 0.66 24.33 10.02
N GLY A 169 -0.58 24.23 9.57
CA GLY A 169 -1.19 25.17 8.62
C GLY A 169 -1.14 24.79 7.15
#